data_755db2ee520717e12cc366af6c82c92d
#
_entry.id   755db2ee520717e12cc366af6c82c92d
#
_cell.length_a   1.000
_cell.length_b   1.000
_cell.length_c   1.000
_cell.angle_alpha   90.00
_cell.angle_beta   90.00
_cell.angle_gamma   90.00
#
_symmetry.space_group_name_H-M   'P 1'
#
loop_
_entity.id
_entity.type
_entity.pdbx_description
1 polymer ?
#
loop_
_entity_poly.entity_id
_entity_poly.type
_entity_poly.pdbx_seq_one_letter_code
_entity_poly.pdbx_strand_id
1 'polypeptide(L)'
;MVQGYKSDMTRTVRVGAVSAEYQRMFDLVLEAESAGIATVKAGVLGAAVDAAARAVFLREGVDHEYVHGTGHGIGLYIHEQPILSPRCTAVLAVNEVVTVEPGLYRGGVGGVRIEDLVVVTGDSCRILTHTPKDLTCPRSPRTI
;
A
#
# COMPACT_ATOMS: atom_id res chain seq x y z
N MET A 1 12.48 4.35 13.46
CA MET A 1 12.50 5.82 13.63
C MET A 1 13.96 6.29 13.68
N VAL A 2 14.33 7.27 12.84
CA VAL A 2 15.68 7.85 12.79
C VAL A 2 15.53 9.37 12.92
N GLN A 3 16.22 9.97 13.87
CA GLN A 3 16.19 11.43 14.16
C GLN A 3 14.77 12.01 14.32
N GLY A 4 13.82 11.24 14.86
CA GLY A 4 12.42 11.63 15.03
C GLY A 4 11.50 11.24 13.85
N TYR A 5 12.03 11.03 12.66
CA TYR A 5 11.24 10.62 11.49
C TYR A 5 10.73 9.18 11.63
N LYS A 6 9.48 8.99 11.22
CA LYS A 6 8.81 7.69 11.24
C LYS A 6 9.11 6.91 9.96
N SER A 7 8.86 5.62 10.02
CA SER A 7 8.87 4.69 8.89
C SER A 7 7.66 3.79 9.01
N ASP A 8 7.09 3.42 7.88
CA ASP A 8 5.92 2.56 7.79
C ASP A 8 6.07 1.55 6.67
N MET A 9 5.64 0.33 6.88
CA MET A 9 5.65 -0.73 5.88
C MET A 9 4.82 -1.92 6.35
N THR A 10 3.99 -2.46 5.48
CA THR A 10 3.28 -3.73 5.70
C THR A 10 3.70 -4.76 4.66
N ARG A 11 3.91 -5.99 5.13
CA ARG A 11 4.02 -7.17 4.29
C ARG A 11 3.13 -8.27 4.84
N THR A 12 2.33 -8.87 3.96
CA THR A 12 1.58 -10.10 4.29
C THR A 12 2.40 -11.29 3.83
N VAL A 13 2.66 -12.24 4.73
CA VAL A 13 3.40 -13.47 4.42
C VAL A 13 2.60 -14.68 4.90
N ARG A 14 2.74 -15.80 4.19
CA ARG A 14 2.11 -17.06 4.59
C ARG A 14 3.03 -17.87 5.53
N VAL A 15 2.41 -18.55 6.47
CA VAL A 15 3.06 -19.57 7.28
C VAL A 15 2.38 -20.91 6.95
N GLY A 16 3.07 -21.77 6.18
CA GLY A 16 2.49 -23.00 5.67
C GLY A 16 1.65 -22.86 4.41
N ALA A 17 0.69 -23.74 4.19
CA ALA A 17 -0.22 -23.69 3.06
C ALA A 17 -1.32 -22.64 3.25
N VAL A 18 -1.71 -21.96 2.19
CA VAL A 18 -2.85 -21.03 2.15
C VAL A 18 -3.87 -21.50 1.12
N SER A 19 -5.13 -21.12 1.30
CA SER A 19 -6.19 -21.40 0.32
C SER A 19 -5.98 -20.61 -0.97
N ALA A 20 -6.57 -21.09 -2.07
CA ALA A 20 -6.58 -20.35 -3.34
C ALA A 20 -7.26 -18.96 -3.21
N GLU A 21 -8.23 -18.86 -2.31
CA GLU A 21 -8.90 -17.60 -1.99
C GLU A 21 -7.92 -16.58 -1.39
N TYR A 22 -7.09 -16.99 -0.43
CA TYR A 22 -6.07 -16.12 0.17
C TYR A 22 -5.01 -15.70 -0.85
N GLN A 23 -4.58 -16.63 -1.71
CA GLN A 23 -3.66 -16.32 -2.79
C GLN A 23 -4.26 -15.25 -3.72
N ARG A 24 -5.52 -15.42 -4.12
CA ARG A 24 -6.22 -14.43 -4.96
C ARG A 24 -6.32 -13.06 -4.29
N MET A 25 -6.66 -13.01 -2.99
CA MET A 25 -6.67 -11.74 -2.23
C MET A 25 -5.29 -11.06 -2.26
N PHE A 26 -4.23 -11.83 -2.06
CA PHE A 26 -2.86 -11.32 -2.10
C PHE A 26 -2.51 -10.75 -3.48
N ASP A 27 -2.82 -11.47 -4.55
CA ASP A 27 -2.52 -11.05 -5.91
C ASP A 27 -3.26 -9.76 -6.28
N LEU A 28 -4.54 -9.62 -5.87
CA LEU A 28 -5.33 -8.41 -6.08
C LEU A 28 -4.79 -7.21 -5.28
N VAL A 29 -4.38 -7.42 -4.04
CA VAL A 29 -3.80 -6.35 -3.22
C VAL A 29 -2.44 -5.91 -3.78
N LEU A 30 -1.62 -6.82 -4.26
CA LEU A 30 -0.35 -6.51 -4.92
C LEU A 30 -0.57 -5.73 -6.22
N GLU A 31 -1.58 -6.09 -7.02
CA GLU A 31 -1.96 -5.35 -8.23
C GLU A 31 -2.45 -3.94 -7.88
N ALA A 32 -3.31 -3.81 -6.87
CA ALA A 32 -3.85 -2.53 -6.43
C ALA A 32 -2.75 -1.60 -5.89
N GLU A 33 -1.81 -2.12 -5.11
CA GLU A 33 -0.67 -1.36 -4.61
C GLU A 33 0.21 -0.87 -5.77
N SER A 34 0.51 -1.73 -6.73
CA SER A 34 1.30 -1.38 -7.91
C SER A 34 0.59 -0.31 -8.77
N ALA A 35 -0.73 -0.39 -8.93
CA ALA A 35 -1.53 0.61 -9.64
C ALA A 35 -1.53 1.97 -8.91
N GLY A 36 -1.64 1.95 -7.58
CA GLY A 36 -1.51 3.15 -6.75
C GLY A 36 -0.14 3.80 -6.92
N ILE A 37 0.94 3.04 -6.74
CA ILE A 37 2.33 3.54 -6.90
C ILE A 37 2.56 4.12 -8.29
N ALA A 38 2.10 3.46 -9.35
CA ALA A 38 2.26 3.94 -10.73
C ALA A 38 1.56 5.29 -10.99
N THR A 39 0.59 5.66 -10.14
CA THR A 39 -0.15 6.92 -10.24
C THR A 39 0.53 8.05 -9.45
N VAL A 40 1.39 7.74 -8.49
CA VAL A 40 2.06 8.74 -7.63
C VAL A 40 3.08 9.54 -8.42
N LYS A 41 2.83 10.85 -8.57
CA LYS A 41 3.77 11.86 -9.09
C LYS A 41 3.31 13.25 -8.69
N ALA A 42 4.18 14.24 -8.81
CA ALA A 42 3.80 15.63 -8.56
C ALA A 42 2.67 16.10 -9.48
N GLY A 43 1.78 16.91 -8.95
CA GLY A 43 0.63 17.45 -9.70
C GLY A 43 -0.59 16.53 -9.74
N VAL A 44 -0.51 15.31 -9.20
CA VAL A 44 -1.64 14.37 -9.13
C VAL A 44 -2.44 14.59 -7.84
N LEU A 45 -3.76 14.53 -7.91
CA LEU A 45 -4.63 14.52 -6.72
C LEU A 45 -4.45 13.21 -5.93
N GLY A 46 -4.38 13.30 -4.61
CA GLY A 46 -4.33 12.11 -3.76
C GLY A 46 -5.54 11.17 -3.96
N ALA A 47 -6.71 11.72 -4.31
CA ALA A 47 -7.87 10.92 -4.68
C ALA A 47 -7.67 10.08 -5.97
N ALA A 48 -6.82 10.53 -6.91
CA ALA A 48 -6.53 9.75 -8.10
C ALA A 48 -5.67 8.52 -7.80
N VAL A 49 -4.76 8.61 -6.81
CA VAL A 49 -3.99 7.46 -6.33
C VAL A 49 -4.93 6.42 -5.69
N ASP A 50 -5.86 6.87 -4.84
CA ASP A 50 -6.88 5.98 -4.25
C ASP A 50 -7.77 5.35 -5.33
N ALA A 51 -8.21 6.14 -6.30
CA ALA A 51 -9.06 5.63 -7.39
C ALA A 51 -8.35 4.56 -8.22
N ALA A 52 -7.05 4.69 -8.47
CA ALA A 52 -6.27 3.70 -9.22
C ALA A 52 -6.18 2.36 -8.47
N ALA A 53 -5.87 2.38 -7.18
CA ALA A 53 -5.85 1.18 -6.36
C ALA A 53 -7.25 0.54 -6.24
N ARG A 54 -8.28 1.36 -5.96
CA ARG A 54 -9.68 0.91 -5.81
C ARG A 54 -10.28 0.34 -7.09
N ALA A 55 -9.86 0.82 -8.26
CA ALA A 55 -10.33 0.32 -9.55
C ALA A 55 -10.04 -1.18 -9.75
N VAL A 56 -8.93 -1.68 -9.19
CA VAL A 56 -8.60 -3.11 -9.24
C VAL A 56 -9.65 -3.92 -8.48
N PHE A 57 -10.04 -3.48 -7.30
CA PHE A 57 -11.03 -4.16 -6.47
C PHE A 57 -12.45 -4.05 -7.05
N LEU A 58 -12.79 -2.88 -7.61
CA LEU A 58 -14.09 -2.67 -8.30
C LEU A 58 -14.26 -3.61 -9.51
N ARG A 59 -13.22 -3.79 -10.31
CA ARG A 59 -13.22 -4.70 -11.46
C ARG A 59 -13.57 -6.15 -11.05
N GLU A 60 -13.14 -6.55 -9.86
CA GLU A 60 -13.33 -7.88 -9.30
C GLU A 60 -14.55 -8.00 -8.36
N GLY A 61 -15.28 -6.89 -8.14
CA GLY A 61 -16.48 -6.87 -7.29
C GLY A 61 -16.21 -7.05 -5.80
N VAL A 62 -14.98 -6.74 -5.34
CA VAL A 62 -14.54 -6.90 -3.95
C VAL A 62 -14.19 -5.56 -3.26
N ASP A 63 -14.55 -4.45 -3.86
CA ASP A 63 -14.28 -3.10 -3.34
C ASP A 63 -14.93 -2.82 -1.97
N HIS A 64 -16.01 -3.54 -1.65
CA HIS A 64 -16.66 -3.49 -0.33
C HIS A 64 -15.80 -4.07 0.80
N GLU A 65 -14.76 -4.83 0.48
CA GLU A 65 -13.77 -5.37 1.42
C GLU A 65 -12.59 -4.38 1.63
N TYR A 66 -12.53 -3.29 0.87
CA TYR A 66 -11.51 -2.23 1.00
C TYR A 66 -12.07 -1.05 1.78
N VAL A 67 -11.89 -1.07 3.10
CA VAL A 67 -12.60 -0.23 4.07
C VAL A 67 -11.86 1.04 4.52
N HIS A 68 -10.68 1.31 3.96
CA HIS A 68 -9.88 2.50 4.29
C HIS A 68 -9.34 3.22 3.04
N GLY A 69 -8.64 4.32 3.21
CA GLY A 69 -7.92 5.02 2.14
C GLY A 69 -6.65 4.29 1.72
N THR A 70 -6.09 4.70 0.59
CA THR A 70 -4.90 4.04 0.01
C THR A 70 -3.61 4.39 0.73
N GLY A 71 -3.57 5.50 1.53
CA GLY A 71 -2.36 5.87 2.23
C GLY A 71 -2.41 7.25 2.86
N HIS A 72 -1.27 7.70 3.33
CA HIS A 72 -1.12 8.98 4.03
C HIS A 72 0.31 9.54 3.91
N GLY A 73 0.46 10.83 4.16
CA GLY A 73 1.76 11.45 4.39
C GLY A 73 2.40 10.92 5.67
N ILE A 74 3.73 10.93 5.71
CA ILE A 74 4.51 10.50 6.87
C ILE A 74 5.75 11.37 7.04
N GLY A 75 6.09 11.67 8.28
CA GLY A 75 7.25 12.48 8.64
C GLY A 75 7.58 12.35 10.12
N LEU A 76 7.41 13.41 10.88
CA LEU A 76 7.57 13.40 12.33
C LEU A 76 6.40 12.67 13.02
N TYR A 77 5.22 12.71 12.41
CA TYR A 77 4.08 11.90 12.81
C TYR A 77 3.91 10.73 11.86
N ILE A 78 3.31 9.63 12.35
CA ILE A 78 3.04 8.45 11.53
C ILE A 78 1.98 8.76 10.46
N HIS A 79 0.96 9.53 10.80
CA HIS A 79 -0.06 9.98 9.88
C HIS A 79 0.01 11.51 9.74
N GLU A 80 0.37 11.97 8.55
CA GLU A 80 0.39 13.38 8.14
C GLU A 80 -0.46 13.58 6.89
N GLN A 81 -0.71 14.83 6.51
CA GLN A 81 -1.30 15.14 5.21
C GLN A 81 -0.25 14.90 4.09
N PRO A 82 -0.69 14.55 2.86
CA PRO A 82 -2.07 14.29 2.45
C PRO A 82 -2.57 12.90 2.88
N ILE A 83 -3.89 12.75 3.14
CA ILE A 83 -4.51 11.43 3.31
C ILE A 83 -5.01 10.96 1.94
N LEU A 84 -4.40 9.94 1.36
CA LEU A 84 -4.76 9.40 0.05
C LEU A 84 -6.06 8.59 0.16
N SER A 85 -7.18 9.21 -0.14
CA SER A 85 -8.52 8.64 0.02
C SER A 85 -9.47 9.17 -1.07
N PRO A 86 -10.67 8.59 -1.26
CA PRO A 86 -11.62 9.06 -2.28
C PRO A 86 -11.98 10.55 -2.17
N ARG A 87 -11.82 11.15 -1.00
CA ARG A 87 -12.16 12.57 -0.74
C ARG A 87 -10.93 13.48 -0.67
N CYS A 88 -9.74 12.98 -1.00
CA CYS A 88 -8.52 13.77 -0.96
C CYS A 88 -8.50 14.83 -2.08
N THR A 89 -8.47 16.09 -1.71
CA THR A 89 -8.34 17.22 -2.64
C THR A 89 -6.92 17.79 -2.72
N ALA A 90 -5.99 17.25 -1.94
CA ALA A 90 -4.60 17.67 -1.96
C ALA A 90 -3.92 17.20 -3.25
N VAL A 91 -3.10 18.07 -3.82
CA VAL A 91 -2.23 17.78 -4.97
C VAL A 91 -0.86 17.40 -4.42
N LEU A 92 -0.33 16.26 -4.86
CA LEU A 92 0.98 15.78 -4.43
C LEU A 92 2.09 16.72 -4.93
N ALA A 93 3.02 17.04 -4.04
CA ALA A 93 4.18 17.89 -4.33
C ALA A 93 5.48 17.04 -4.35
N VAL A 94 6.47 17.53 -5.09
CA VAL A 94 7.82 16.92 -5.11
C VAL A 94 8.39 16.86 -3.70
N ASN A 95 9.03 15.74 -3.34
CA ASN A 95 9.63 15.42 -2.06
C ASN A 95 8.64 15.10 -0.93
N GLU A 96 7.34 15.10 -1.16
CA GLU A 96 6.43 14.48 -0.19
C GLU A 96 6.70 12.99 -0.09
N VAL A 97 6.60 12.47 1.14
CA VAL A 97 6.70 11.03 1.41
C VAL A 97 5.32 10.54 1.80
N VAL A 98 4.82 9.56 1.08
CA VAL A 98 3.49 8.99 1.33
C VAL A 98 3.53 7.47 1.37
N THR A 99 2.58 6.86 2.08
CA THR A 99 2.33 5.42 2.01
C THR A 99 1.40 5.09 0.85
N VAL A 100 1.55 3.88 0.29
CA VAL A 100 0.56 3.26 -0.61
C VAL A 100 0.31 1.86 -0.07
N GLU A 101 -0.86 1.66 0.56
CA GLU A 101 -1.15 0.52 1.44
C GLU A 101 -2.54 -0.09 1.24
N PRO A 102 -3.00 -0.36 0.02
CA PRO A 102 -4.31 -0.98 -0.15
C PRO A 102 -4.40 -2.33 0.56
N GLY A 103 -5.60 -2.68 1.01
CA GLY A 103 -5.86 -3.94 1.67
C GLY A 103 -7.28 -4.44 1.47
N LEU A 104 -7.45 -5.75 1.48
CA LEU A 104 -8.75 -6.42 1.50
C LEU A 104 -8.94 -7.12 2.84
N TYR A 105 -10.13 -7.00 3.41
CA TYR A 105 -10.47 -7.56 4.72
C TYR A 105 -11.82 -8.25 4.67
N ARG A 106 -11.82 -9.58 4.78
CA ARG A 106 -13.01 -10.43 4.69
C ARG A 106 -13.32 -11.08 6.03
N GLY A 107 -14.50 -10.78 6.58
CA GLY A 107 -14.95 -11.36 7.85
C GLY A 107 -14.91 -12.87 7.84
N GLY A 108 -14.37 -13.48 8.89
CA GLY A 108 -14.24 -14.93 9.03
C GLY A 108 -13.12 -15.59 8.21
N VAL A 109 -12.49 -14.85 7.29
CA VAL A 109 -11.35 -15.31 6.47
C VAL A 109 -10.05 -14.66 6.94
N GLY A 110 -9.99 -13.34 6.96
CA GLY A 110 -8.82 -12.57 7.36
C GLY A 110 -8.59 -11.37 6.45
N GLY A 111 -7.36 -10.84 6.44
CA GLY A 111 -6.99 -9.70 5.61
C GLY A 111 -5.61 -9.82 4.99
N VAL A 112 -5.42 -9.06 3.92
CA VAL A 112 -4.15 -8.86 3.24
C VAL A 112 -3.94 -7.36 3.08
N ARG A 113 -2.76 -6.87 3.44
CA ARG A 113 -2.28 -5.52 3.14
C ARG A 113 -0.84 -5.59 2.67
N ILE A 114 -0.52 -4.83 1.64
CA ILE A 114 0.84 -4.62 1.13
C ILE A 114 1.04 -3.12 1.07
N GLU A 115 2.14 -2.65 1.64
CA GLU A 115 2.41 -1.23 1.82
C GLU A 115 3.85 -0.89 1.50
N ASP A 116 4.02 0.13 0.70
CA ASP A 116 5.30 0.79 0.49
C ASP A 116 5.27 2.27 0.86
N LEU A 117 6.42 2.75 1.31
CA LEU A 117 6.75 4.16 1.38
C LEU A 117 7.33 4.62 0.05
N VAL A 118 6.82 5.73 -0.48
CA VAL A 118 7.32 6.33 -1.71
C VAL A 118 7.60 7.83 -1.54
N VAL A 119 8.66 8.32 -2.20
CA VAL A 119 8.93 9.75 -2.35
C VAL A 119 8.41 10.22 -3.69
N VAL A 120 7.56 11.24 -3.70
CA VAL A 120 7.03 11.88 -4.90
C VAL A 120 8.15 12.58 -5.67
N THR A 121 8.27 12.31 -6.97
CA THR A 121 9.16 13.03 -7.89
C THR A 121 8.36 13.81 -8.93
N GLY A 122 9.02 14.50 -9.86
CA GLY A 122 8.33 15.36 -10.84
C GLY A 122 7.38 14.56 -11.76
N ASP A 123 7.80 13.39 -12.20
CA ASP A 123 7.10 12.58 -13.22
C ASP A 123 6.75 11.15 -12.73
N SER A 124 7.22 10.77 -11.56
CA SER A 124 7.02 9.44 -10.98
C SER A 124 7.14 9.48 -9.45
N CYS A 125 7.45 8.35 -8.84
CA CYS A 125 7.89 8.28 -7.44
C CYS A 125 9.06 7.30 -7.29
N ARG A 126 9.76 7.39 -6.17
CA ARG A 126 10.81 6.46 -5.79
C ARG A 126 10.40 5.67 -4.56
N ILE A 127 10.37 4.35 -4.68
CA ILE A 127 10.06 3.44 -3.57
C ILE A 127 11.23 3.46 -2.57
N LEU A 128 10.91 3.59 -1.29
CA LEU A 128 11.88 3.58 -0.18
C LEU A 128 11.98 2.22 0.52
N THR A 129 10.95 1.40 0.45
CA THR A 129 10.85 0.10 1.10
C THR A 129 11.17 -1.01 0.11
N HIS A 130 12.25 -1.75 0.34
CA HIS A 130 12.78 -2.74 -0.62
C HIS A 130 12.55 -4.20 -0.18
N THR A 131 11.80 -4.42 0.91
CA THR A 131 11.44 -5.77 1.35
C THR A 131 10.59 -6.47 0.29
N PRO A 132 10.92 -7.72 -0.08
CA PRO A 132 10.17 -8.46 -1.09
C PRO A 132 8.67 -8.51 -0.80
N LYS A 133 7.87 -8.47 -1.86
CA LYS A 133 6.40 -8.52 -1.84
C LYS A 133 5.91 -9.90 -2.27
N ASP A 134 6.62 -10.95 -1.95
CA ASP A 134 6.15 -12.32 -2.18
C ASP A 134 5.40 -12.84 -0.95
N LEU A 135 4.47 -13.75 -1.18
CA LEU A 135 3.67 -14.36 -0.12
C LEU A 135 4.50 -15.36 0.72
N THR A 136 5.74 -15.61 0.37
CA THR A 136 6.59 -16.58 1.05
C THR A 136 7.30 -15.96 2.26
N CYS A 137 7.12 -16.57 3.43
CA CYS A 137 7.90 -16.19 4.60
C CYS A 137 9.39 -16.49 4.33
N PRO A 138 10.29 -15.50 4.38
CA PRO A 138 11.72 -15.77 4.31
C PRO A 138 12.09 -16.75 5.41
N ARG A 139 12.58 -17.92 5.06
CA ARG A 139 13.12 -18.84 6.07
C ARG A 139 14.35 -18.17 6.67
N SER A 140 14.25 -17.74 7.92
CA SER A 140 15.46 -17.49 8.70
C SER A 140 16.31 -18.76 8.68
N PRO A 141 17.60 -18.70 8.33
CA PRO A 141 18.49 -19.84 8.54
C PRO A 141 18.40 -20.16 10.05
N ARG A 142 17.85 -21.31 10.40
CA ARG A 142 17.94 -21.82 11.78
C ARG A 142 19.43 -22.07 12.02
N THR A 143 20.05 -21.14 12.72
CA THR A 143 21.32 -21.44 13.36
C THR A 143 20.99 -22.44 14.48
N ILE A 144 21.37 -23.70 14.27
CA ILE A 144 21.37 -24.73 15.29
C ILE A 144 22.55 -24.49 16.22
#